data_368ff6d027a8c8e52c95631ad4280cb5
#
_entry.id   368ff6d027a8c8e52c95631ad4280cb5
#
_cell.length_a   1.000
_cell.length_b   1.000
_cell.length_c   1.000
_cell.angle_alpha   90.00
_cell.angle_beta   90.00
_cell.angle_gamma   90.00
#
_symmetry.space_group_name_H-M   'P 1'
#
loop_
_entity.id
_entity.type
_entity.pdbx_description
1 polymer ?
#
loop_
_entity_poly.entity_id
_entity_poly.type
_entity_poly.pdbx_seq_one_letter_code
_entity_poly.pdbx_strand_id
1 'polypeptide(L)'
;MLVMVPLTILAIGPLSDSLATGIANGYNALYNFAPAVAAAVIGGLWQIVVIFGVHWGVTPMCLANYDLYGMDTFQAFQTMAVVAQAGAVFGVFIKARNKKTKNMALSAGVTGIFGITEPAIYGVI
;
A
#
# COMPACT_ATOMS: atom_id res chain seq x y z
N MET A 1 8.39 -25.26 11.08
CA MET A 1 7.85 -25.54 9.73
C MET A 1 6.70 -26.53 9.72
N LEU A 2 6.79 -27.66 10.42
CA LEU A 2 5.74 -28.69 10.44
C LEU A 2 4.36 -28.23 10.97
N VAL A 3 4.31 -27.21 11.82
CA VAL A 3 3.07 -26.64 12.36
C VAL A 3 2.59 -25.44 11.55
N MET A 4 3.51 -24.60 11.07
CA MET A 4 3.17 -23.36 10.36
C MET A 4 2.59 -23.62 8.96
N VAL A 5 3.09 -24.60 8.22
CA VAL A 5 2.60 -24.92 6.88
C VAL A 5 1.14 -25.39 6.88
N PRO A 6 0.74 -26.40 7.70
CA PRO A 6 -0.66 -26.78 7.80
C PRO A 6 -1.56 -25.66 8.33
N LEU A 7 -1.10 -24.89 9.32
CA LEU A 7 -1.84 -23.77 9.87
C LEU A 7 -2.09 -22.68 8.83
N THR A 8 -1.07 -22.37 8.02
CA THR A 8 -1.19 -21.39 6.94
C THR A 8 -2.18 -21.85 5.87
N ILE A 9 -2.11 -23.11 5.46
CA ILE A 9 -2.99 -23.65 4.42
C ILE A 9 -4.45 -23.78 4.89
N LEU A 10 -4.66 -24.25 6.13
CA LEU A 10 -5.99 -24.61 6.61
C LEU A 10 -6.76 -23.45 7.26
N ALA A 11 -6.06 -22.50 7.89
CA ALA A 11 -6.69 -21.42 8.64
C ALA A 11 -6.36 -20.02 8.09
N ILE A 12 -5.07 -19.72 7.92
CA ILE A 12 -4.62 -18.38 7.53
C ILE A 12 -4.93 -18.08 6.06
N GLY A 13 -4.71 -19.05 5.17
CA GLY A 13 -5.00 -18.92 3.74
C GLY A 13 -6.46 -18.58 3.45
N PRO A 14 -7.43 -19.43 3.89
CA PRO A 14 -8.86 -19.16 3.69
C PRO A 14 -9.34 -17.86 4.35
N LEU A 15 -8.82 -17.51 5.52
CA LEU A 15 -9.15 -16.25 6.21
C LEU A 15 -8.64 -15.04 5.43
N SER A 16 -7.41 -15.10 4.92
CA SER A 16 -6.80 -14.05 4.10
C SER A 16 -7.56 -13.88 2.78
N ASP A 17 -7.94 -14.95 2.14
CA ASP A 17 -8.76 -14.95 0.92
C ASP A 17 -10.13 -14.31 1.15
N SER A 18 -10.79 -14.64 2.26
CA SER A 18 -12.08 -14.04 2.61
C SER A 18 -11.97 -12.55 2.86
N LEU A 19 -10.91 -12.11 3.55
CA LEU A 19 -10.63 -10.69 3.78
C LEU A 19 -10.32 -9.95 2.47
N ALA A 20 -9.47 -10.52 1.62
CA ALA A 20 -9.12 -9.95 0.32
C ALA A 20 -10.37 -9.83 -0.58
N THR A 21 -11.21 -10.85 -0.62
CA THR A 21 -12.48 -10.82 -1.37
C THR A 21 -13.43 -9.77 -0.82
N GLY A 22 -13.54 -9.64 0.50
CA GLY A 22 -14.36 -8.61 1.15
C GLY A 22 -13.88 -7.19 0.81
N ILE A 23 -12.58 -6.97 0.84
CA ILE A 23 -11.96 -5.68 0.45
C ILE A 23 -12.21 -5.40 -1.04
N ALA A 24 -12.03 -6.39 -1.91
CA ALA A 24 -12.27 -6.25 -3.34
C ALA A 24 -13.72 -5.91 -3.66
N ASN A 25 -14.67 -6.59 -3.01
CA ASN A 25 -16.11 -6.32 -3.19
C ASN A 25 -16.49 -4.94 -2.68
N GLY A 26 -16.00 -4.52 -1.53
CA GLY A 26 -16.19 -3.18 -0.98
C GLY A 26 -15.62 -2.10 -1.89
N TYR A 27 -14.43 -2.31 -2.40
CA TYR A 27 -13.78 -1.41 -3.36
C TYR A 27 -14.58 -1.29 -4.65
N ASN A 28 -14.99 -2.41 -5.24
CA ASN A 28 -15.77 -2.40 -6.48
C ASN A 28 -17.12 -1.70 -6.32
N ALA A 29 -17.80 -1.92 -5.20
CA ALA A 29 -19.05 -1.23 -4.89
C ALA A 29 -18.83 0.28 -4.77
N LEU A 30 -17.79 0.71 -4.07
CA LEU A 30 -17.43 2.13 -3.91
C LEU A 30 -16.98 2.76 -5.22
N TYR A 31 -16.20 2.05 -6.02
CA TYR A 31 -15.75 2.51 -7.33
C TYR A 31 -16.92 2.70 -8.31
N ASN A 32 -17.86 1.76 -8.34
CA ASN A 32 -19.06 1.85 -9.18
C ASN A 32 -19.98 2.99 -8.76
N PHE A 33 -20.04 3.29 -7.47
CA PHE A 33 -20.86 4.39 -6.95
C PHE A 33 -20.23 5.76 -7.23
N ALA A 34 -18.94 5.93 -6.89
CA ALA A 34 -18.23 7.20 -7.10
C ALA A 34 -16.72 6.96 -7.18
N PRO A 35 -16.12 6.93 -8.39
CA PRO A 35 -14.70 6.68 -8.57
C PRO A 35 -13.79 7.66 -7.82
N ALA A 36 -14.18 8.94 -7.77
CA ALA A 36 -13.42 9.97 -7.06
C ALA A 36 -13.40 9.75 -5.55
N VAL A 37 -14.50 9.27 -4.96
CA VAL A 37 -14.58 8.91 -3.54
C VAL A 37 -13.75 7.67 -3.26
N ALA A 38 -13.81 6.66 -4.13
CA ALA A 38 -12.96 5.48 -4.03
C ALA A 38 -11.47 5.84 -4.04
N ALA A 39 -11.04 6.71 -4.95
CA ALA A 39 -9.67 7.21 -5.03
C ALA A 39 -9.24 7.92 -3.74
N ALA A 40 -10.08 8.78 -3.18
CA ALA A 40 -9.80 9.51 -1.95
C ALA A 40 -9.69 8.59 -0.74
N VAL A 41 -10.60 7.62 -0.61
CA VAL A 41 -10.61 6.64 0.49
C VAL A 41 -9.39 5.72 0.41
N ILE A 42 -9.14 5.12 -0.74
CA ILE A 42 -8.00 4.21 -0.93
C ILE A 42 -6.68 4.97 -0.77
N GLY A 43 -6.52 6.11 -1.42
CA GLY A 43 -5.30 6.91 -1.32
C GLY A 43 -5.02 7.40 0.11
N GLY A 44 -6.06 7.80 0.85
CA GLY A 44 -5.93 8.26 2.24
C GLY A 44 -5.66 7.13 3.24
N LEU A 45 -6.34 5.99 3.10
CA LEU A 45 -6.18 4.86 4.00
C LEU A 45 -4.98 3.96 3.67
N TRP A 46 -4.44 4.06 2.47
CA TRP A 46 -3.36 3.19 2.01
C TRP A 46 -2.16 3.19 2.95
N GLN A 47 -1.77 4.35 3.44
CA GLN A 47 -0.63 4.47 4.36
C GLN A 47 -0.87 3.73 5.67
N ILE A 48 -2.10 3.72 6.17
CA ILE A 48 -2.48 2.96 7.37
C ILE A 48 -2.35 1.46 7.11
N VAL A 49 -2.83 0.99 5.96
CA VAL A 49 -2.73 -0.41 5.54
C VAL A 49 -1.26 -0.86 5.43
N VAL A 50 -0.39 0.00 4.91
CA VAL A 50 1.05 -0.25 4.83
C VAL A 50 1.70 -0.34 6.21
N ILE A 51 1.33 0.54 7.16
CA ILE A 51 1.85 0.51 8.53
C ILE A 51 1.59 -0.84 9.20
N PHE A 52 0.41 -1.42 8.99
CA PHE A 52 0.08 -2.74 9.51
C PHE A 52 0.68 -3.91 8.70
N GLY A 53 1.33 -3.63 7.58
CA GLY A 53 1.96 -4.65 6.73
C GLY A 53 0.99 -5.53 5.94
N VAL A 54 -0.32 -5.25 5.98
CA VAL A 54 -1.34 -6.05 5.30
C VAL A 54 -1.50 -5.74 3.82
N HIS A 55 -0.80 -4.73 3.30
CA HIS A 55 -0.84 -4.35 1.89
C HIS A 55 -0.40 -5.47 0.94
N TRP A 56 0.47 -6.37 1.36
CA TRP A 56 0.88 -7.54 0.59
C TRP A 56 -0.27 -8.53 0.33
N GLY A 57 -1.28 -8.57 1.21
CA GLY A 57 -2.48 -9.36 1.02
C GLY A 57 -3.37 -8.90 -0.13
N VAL A 58 -3.22 -7.64 -0.55
CA VAL A 58 -3.96 -7.07 -1.69
C VAL A 58 -3.31 -7.40 -3.03
N THR A 59 -2.03 -7.73 -3.05
CA THR A 59 -1.28 -8.04 -4.28
C THR A 59 -1.92 -9.14 -5.14
N PRO A 60 -2.36 -10.29 -4.58
CA PRO A 60 -3.03 -11.31 -5.39
C PRO A 60 -4.30 -10.81 -6.08
N MET A 61 -5.05 -9.91 -5.41
CA MET A 61 -6.24 -9.28 -6.00
C MET A 61 -5.85 -8.42 -7.21
N CYS A 62 -4.82 -7.61 -7.09
CA CYS A 62 -4.33 -6.78 -8.19
C CYS A 62 -3.87 -7.63 -9.37
N LEU A 63 -3.16 -8.72 -9.13
CA LEU A 63 -2.74 -9.66 -10.17
C LEU A 63 -3.94 -10.30 -10.88
N ALA A 64 -4.95 -10.74 -10.12
CA ALA A 64 -6.18 -11.29 -10.69
C ALA A 64 -6.93 -10.26 -11.55
N ASN A 65 -6.95 -8.99 -11.14
CA ASN A 65 -7.54 -7.93 -11.94
C ASN A 65 -6.81 -7.71 -13.27
N TYR A 66 -5.48 -7.79 -13.27
CA TYR A 66 -4.69 -7.73 -14.51
C TYR A 66 -4.99 -8.90 -15.45
N ASP A 67 -5.11 -10.11 -14.90
CA ASP A 67 -5.41 -11.30 -15.69
C ASP A 67 -6.82 -11.26 -16.29
N LEU A 68 -7.80 -10.74 -15.54
CA LEU A 68 -9.20 -10.70 -15.95
C LEU A 68 -9.56 -9.50 -16.82
N TYR A 69 -9.01 -8.32 -16.53
CA TYR A 69 -9.42 -7.05 -17.15
C TYR A 69 -8.28 -6.35 -17.89
N GLY A 70 -7.04 -6.83 -17.78
CA GLY A 70 -5.86 -6.19 -18.37
C GLY A 70 -5.45 -4.87 -17.71
N MET A 71 -6.14 -4.47 -16.64
CA MET A 71 -5.89 -3.22 -15.90
C MET A 71 -6.35 -3.35 -14.44
N ASP A 72 -5.72 -2.58 -13.56
CA ASP A 72 -6.14 -2.47 -12.16
C ASP A 72 -6.19 -1.00 -11.71
N THR A 73 -7.40 -0.52 -11.42
CA THR A 73 -7.64 0.84 -10.94
C THR A 73 -7.24 1.03 -9.49
N PHE A 74 -7.30 -0.03 -8.68
CA PHE A 74 -6.87 0.01 -7.28
C PHE A 74 -5.38 0.33 -7.16
N GLN A 75 -4.55 -0.32 -7.97
CA GLN A 75 -3.11 -0.07 -7.99
C GLN A 75 -2.77 1.34 -8.49
N ALA A 76 -3.57 1.91 -9.39
CA ALA A 76 -3.40 3.29 -9.82
C ALA A 76 -3.56 4.27 -8.64
N PHE A 77 -4.57 4.07 -7.79
CA PHE A 77 -4.80 4.92 -6.60
C PHE A 77 -3.73 4.70 -5.53
N GLN A 78 -3.29 3.46 -5.35
CA GLN A 78 -2.16 3.11 -4.49
C GLN A 78 -0.88 3.83 -4.93
N THR A 79 -0.57 3.82 -6.22
CA THR A 79 0.61 4.49 -6.77
C THR A 79 0.59 6.00 -6.51
N MET A 80 -0.57 6.63 -6.60
CA MET A 80 -0.71 8.05 -6.25
C MET A 80 -0.39 8.33 -4.78
N ALA A 81 -0.80 7.45 -3.86
CA ALA A 81 -0.46 7.56 -2.45
C ALA A 81 1.06 7.43 -2.21
N VAL A 82 1.72 6.51 -2.91
CA VAL A 82 3.18 6.32 -2.85
C VAL A 82 3.93 7.55 -3.36
N VAL A 83 3.51 8.12 -4.48
CA VAL A 83 4.12 9.35 -5.05
C VAL A 83 3.92 10.54 -4.11
N ALA A 84 2.74 10.69 -3.54
CA ALA A 84 2.46 11.74 -2.55
C ALA A 84 3.35 11.61 -1.30
N GLN A 85 3.56 10.39 -0.83
CA GLN A 85 4.47 10.11 0.28
C GLN A 85 5.92 10.47 -0.05
N ALA A 86 6.42 10.10 -1.22
CA ALA A 86 7.76 10.49 -1.68
C ALA A 86 7.90 12.01 -1.71
N GLY A 87 6.89 12.73 -2.21
CA GLY A 87 6.85 14.19 -2.19
C GLY A 87 6.90 14.78 -0.78
N ALA A 88 6.16 14.20 0.17
CA ALA A 88 6.19 14.62 1.57
C ALA A 88 7.59 14.44 2.19
N VAL A 89 8.25 13.32 1.93
CA VAL A 89 9.61 13.04 2.43
C VAL A 89 10.63 14.01 1.85
N PHE A 90 10.54 14.37 0.58
CA PHE A 90 11.39 15.42 0.00
C PHE A 90 11.12 16.79 0.62
N GLY A 91 9.87 17.09 0.97
CA GLY A 91 9.53 18.28 1.76
C GLY A 91 10.25 18.31 3.11
N VAL A 92 10.27 17.18 3.81
CA VAL A 92 11.04 17.02 5.06
C VAL A 92 12.55 17.21 4.81
N PHE A 93 13.09 16.64 3.73
CA PHE A 93 14.50 16.81 3.36
C PHE A 93 14.89 18.28 3.20
N ILE A 94 14.04 19.08 2.55
CA ILE A 94 14.29 20.52 2.34
C ILE A 94 14.21 21.28 3.65
N LYS A 95 13.24 20.99 4.50
CA LYS A 95 12.94 21.74 5.72
C LYS A 95 13.75 21.29 6.95
N ALA A 96 14.28 20.09 6.97
CA ALA A 96 14.99 19.52 8.10
C ALA A 96 16.30 20.29 8.39
N ARG A 97 16.47 20.68 9.64
CA ARG A 97 17.71 21.33 10.12
C ARG A 97 18.75 20.35 10.63
N ASN A 98 18.32 19.18 11.06
CA ASN A 98 19.20 18.13 11.57
C ASN A 98 19.75 17.30 10.42
N LYS A 99 21.08 17.16 10.35
CA LYS A 99 21.78 16.38 9.31
C LYS A 99 21.34 14.91 9.28
N LYS A 100 21.08 14.31 10.45
CA LYS A 100 20.63 12.91 10.53
C LYS A 100 19.27 12.73 9.87
N THR A 101 18.30 13.56 10.24
CA THR A 101 16.95 13.57 9.64
C THR A 101 17.00 13.86 8.15
N LYS A 102 17.86 14.79 7.73
CA LYS A 102 18.03 15.13 6.32
C LYS A 102 18.55 13.97 5.48
N ASN A 103 19.57 13.26 5.97
CA ASN A 103 20.12 12.10 5.28
C ASN A 103 19.12 10.93 5.23
N MET A 104 18.37 10.69 6.31
CA MET A 104 17.30 9.69 6.33
C MET A 104 16.19 10.03 5.35
N ALA A 105 15.76 11.29 5.30
CA ALA A 105 14.75 11.75 4.36
C ALA A 105 15.21 11.62 2.90
N LEU A 106 16.45 11.92 2.59
CA LEU A 106 17.00 11.75 1.26
C LEU A 106 16.99 10.27 0.83
N SER A 107 17.52 9.38 1.68
CA SER A 107 17.53 7.94 1.43
C SER A 107 16.11 7.38 1.27
N ALA A 108 15.20 7.75 2.17
CA ALA A 108 13.81 7.31 2.12
C ALA A 108 13.05 7.88 0.92
N GLY A 109 13.36 9.10 0.50
CA GLY A 109 12.77 9.71 -0.70
C GLY A 109 13.21 9.00 -1.98
N VAL A 110 14.50 8.66 -2.08
CA VAL A 110 15.04 7.92 -3.23
C VAL A 110 14.42 6.51 -3.31
N THR A 111 14.38 5.77 -2.20
CA THR A 111 13.74 4.44 -2.18
C THR A 111 12.24 4.52 -2.46
N GLY A 112 11.58 5.59 -2.01
CA GLY A 112 10.15 5.84 -2.27
C GLY A 112 9.84 6.00 -3.76
N ILE A 113 10.74 6.60 -4.56
CA ILE A 113 10.58 6.69 -6.01
C ILE A 113 10.54 5.29 -6.65
N PHE A 114 11.31 4.35 -6.11
CA PHE A 114 11.31 2.95 -6.57
C PHE A 114 10.18 2.10 -5.97
N GLY A 115 9.25 2.72 -5.24
CA GLY A 115 8.09 2.03 -4.66
C GLY A 115 8.34 1.41 -3.28
N ILE A 116 9.53 1.57 -2.71
CA ILE A 116 9.86 1.09 -1.36
C ILE A 116 9.57 2.21 -0.36
N THR A 117 8.44 2.11 0.33
CA THR A 117 7.90 3.18 1.18
C THR A 117 8.12 2.98 2.68
N GLU A 118 8.52 1.81 3.09
CA GLU A 118 8.76 1.45 4.48
C GLU A 118 9.79 2.37 5.18
N PRO A 119 10.94 2.71 4.56
CA PRO A 119 11.89 3.63 5.18
C PRO A 119 11.31 5.03 5.42
N ALA A 120 10.39 5.48 4.58
CA ALA A 120 9.73 6.76 4.75
C ALA A 120 8.77 6.74 5.94
N ILE A 121 7.97 5.68 6.07
CA ILE A 121 6.97 5.53 7.14
C ILE A 121 7.65 5.34 8.49
N TYR A 122 8.61 4.40 8.58
CA TYR A 122 9.20 4.01 9.86
C TYR A 122 10.43 4.82 10.25
N GLY A 123 11.06 5.51 9.29
CA GLY A 123 12.31 6.24 9.53
C GLY A 123 12.18 7.76 9.56
N VAL A 124 11.20 8.34 8.86
CA VAL A 124 11.06 9.80 8.68
C VAL A 124 9.79 10.34 9.31
N ILE A 125 8.70 9.61 9.20
CA ILE A 125 7.39 9.97 9.75
C ILE A 125 7.17 9.25 11.07
#